data_40b4d10be1e857591c698950622fb310
#
_entry.id   40b4d10be1e857591c698950622fb310
#
_cell.length_a   1.000
_cell.length_b   1.000
_cell.length_c   1.000
_cell.angle_alpha   90.00
_cell.angle_beta   90.00
_cell.angle_gamma   90.00
#
_symmetry.space_group_name_H-M   'P 1'
#
loop_
_entity.id
_entity.type
_entity.pdbx_description
1 polymer ?
#
loop_
_entity_poly.entity_id
_entity_poly.type
_entity_poly.pdbx_seq_one_letter_code
_entity_poly.pdbx_strand_id
1 'polypeptide(L)'
;AYDAVFRHYGVLRVDDMDQMAACLIMFSQATLPKHGNLVCLHDSGGERQLLIDLDNDLSVPLTEISADTETKLSSLLDPGLPAVNPLDAWGAGGTNAPEVMASCFETLLLDQSAAMGAVVHDRGPSSEIYASYIPYLERGKNLSKKPVFLVSNRQGSGESRLAVELTHKGLPVIDGINQFLTGTKKMFEYRDFQKLYKNRSKLKSIKSLSIGKSFDKKIDERDTYD
;
A
#
# COMPACT_ATOMS: atom_id res chain seq x y z
N ALA A 1 18.20 11.28 16.83
CA ALA A 1 19.37 10.92 16.03
C ALA A 1 19.11 9.73 15.09
N TYR A 2 18.63 8.57 15.57
CA TYR A 2 18.42 7.38 14.74
C TYR A 2 17.46 7.61 13.56
N ASP A 3 16.34 8.30 13.74
CA ASP A 3 15.38 8.56 12.66
C ASP A 3 15.97 9.39 11.51
N ALA A 4 16.89 10.28 11.81
CA ALA A 4 17.60 11.05 10.78
C ALA A 4 18.54 10.15 9.95
N VAL A 5 19.22 9.22 10.60
CA VAL A 5 20.08 8.23 9.94
C VAL A 5 19.22 7.29 9.09
N PHE A 6 18.15 6.76 9.63
CA PHE A 6 17.24 5.87 8.90
C PHE A 6 16.66 6.55 7.64
N ARG A 7 16.15 7.76 7.76
CA ARG A 7 15.68 8.53 6.60
C ARG A 7 16.78 8.80 5.57
N HIS A 8 18.00 9.08 6.04
CA HIS A 8 19.13 9.34 5.13
C HIS A 8 19.50 8.12 4.29
N TYR A 9 19.43 6.92 4.86
CA TYR A 9 19.76 5.65 4.19
C TYR A 9 18.55 4.89 3.63
N GLY A 10 17.35 5.40 3.75
CA GLY A 10 16.13 4.73 3.26
C GLY A 10 15.74 3.51 4.08
N VAL A 11 16.14 3.46 5.35
CA VAL A 11 15.71 2.41 6.27
C VAL A 11 14.29 2.68 6.72
N LEU A 12 13.41 1.72 6.51
CA LEU A 12 12.01 1.78 6.91
C LEU A 12 11.85 1.26 8.34
N ARG A 13 11.17 2.02 9.18
CA ARG A 13 10.83 1.65 10.55
C ARG A 13 9.38 1.23 10.65
N VAL A 14 9.12 0.20 11.43
CA VAL A 14 7.80 -0.27 11.84
C VAL A 14 7.76 -0.39 13.36
N ASP A 15 6.59 -0.45 13.95
CA ASP A 15 6.43 -0.38 15.39
C ASP A 15 6.31 -1.77 16.04
N ASP A 16 5.86 -2.77 15.28
CA ASP A 16 5.68 -4.13 15.77
C ASP A 16 6.00 -5.19 14.70
N MET A 17 5.93 -6.45 15.13
CA MET A 17 6.25 -7.62 14.27
C MET A 17 5.20 -7.88 13.20
N ASP A 18 3.93 -7.55 13.45
CA ASP A 18 2.85 -7.74 12.48
C ASP A 18 2.99 -6.75 11.33
N GLN A 19 3.31 -5.50 11.63
CA GLN A 19 3.66 -4.49 10.62
C GLN A 19 4.92 -4.91 9.84
N MET A 20 5.92 -5.48 10.51
CA MET A 20 7.12 -5.97 9.83
C MET A 20 6.79 -7.13 8.87
N ALA A 21 5.99 -8.08 9.30
CA ALA A 21 5.57 -9.21 8.47
C ALA A 21 4.78 -8.73 7.24
N ALA A 22 3.81 -7.83 7.42
CA ALA A 22 3.05 -7.24 6.33
C ALA A 22 3.98 -6.51 5.33
N CYS A 23 4.89 -5.67 5.82
CA CYS A 23 5.87 -5.01 4.97
C CYS A 23 6.72 -6.02 4.18
N LEU A 24 7.25 -7.05 4.82
CA LEU A 24 8.06 -8.08 4.15
C LEU A 24 7.28 -8.78 3.04
N ILE A 25 6.02 -9.16 3.29
CA ILE A 25 5.14 -9.76 2.27
C ILE A 25 4.93 -8.78 1.12
N MET A 26 4.55 -7.54 1.41
CA MET A 26 4.26 -6.53 0.39
C MET A 26 5.48 -6.22 -0.48
N PHE A 27 6.66 -6.06 0.12
CA PHE A 27 7.90 -5.78 -0.63
C PHE A 27 8.44 -6.99 -1.39
N SER A 28 8.21 -8.22 -0.90
CA SER A 28 8.73 -9.42 -1.53
C SER A 28 7.89 -9.89 -2.73
N GLN A 29 6.58 -9.65 -2.71
CA GLN A 29 5.65 -10.20 -3.69
C GLN A 29 5.09 -9.17 -4.67
N ALA A 30 5.15 -7.89 -4.33
CA ALA A 30 4.67 -6.82 -5.18
C ALA A 30 5.80 -6.02 -5.81
N THR A 31 5.57 -5.53 -7.02
CA THR A 31 6.45 -4.49 -7.60
C THR A 31 6.25 -3.18 -6.86
N LEU A 32 7.30 -2.36 -6.75
CA LEU A 32 7.16 -1.03 -6.16
C LEU A 32 6.15 -0.19 -6.96
N PRO A 33 5.24 0.51 -6.27
CA PRO A 33 4.28 1.38 -6.93
C PRO A 33 5.01 2.52 -7.64
N LYS A 34 4.51 2.87 -8.83
CA LYS A 34 5.07 3.99 -9.61
C LYS A 34 4.51 5.33 -9.10
N HIS A 35 4.15 6.20 -9.99
CA HIS A 35 3.50 7.48 -9.64
C HIS A 35 2.05 7.22 -9.22
N GLY A 36 1.57 8.02 -8.28
CA GLY A 36 0.19 7.99 -7.81
C GLY A 36 0.06 7.46 -6.37
N ASN A 37 -1.17 7.20 -5.98
CA ASN A 37 -1.59 6.89 -4.62
C ASN A 37 -2.38 5.58 -4.55
N LEU A 38 -2.95 5.27 -3.38
CA LEU A 38 -3.72 4.07 -3.13
C LEU A 38 -5.17 4.22 -3.59
N VAL A 39 -5.72 3.18 -4.24
CA VAL A 39 -7.16 2.99 -4.43
C VAL A 39 -7.63 1.74 -3.70
N CYS A 40 -8.83 1.81 -3.10
CA CYS A 40 -9.39 0.69 -2.35
C CYS A 40 -10.84 0.43 -2.79
N LEU A 41 -11.16 -0.86 -2.94
CA LEU A 41 -12.50 -1.37 -3.15
C LEU A 41 -12.96 -2.12 -1.91
N HIS A 42 -14.19 -1.86 -1.48
CA HIS A 42 -14.86 -2.51 -0.36
C HIS A 42 -16.23 -3.08 -0.81
N ASP A 43 -16.69 -4.06 -0.08
CA ASP A 43 -18.05 -4.60 -0.18
C ASP A 43 -18.94 -4.18 0.99
N SER A 44 -18.47 -3.24 1.79
CA SER A 44 -19.17 -2.75 2.97
C SER A 44 -18.81 -1.30 3.29
N GLY A 45 -19.83 -0.45 3.45
CA GLY A 45 -19.63 0.93 3.88
C GLY A 45 -18.99 1.04 5.27
N GLY A 46 -19.26 0.08 6.16
CA GLY A 46 -18.64 0.01 7.49
C GLY A 46 -17.13 -0.26 7.40
N GLU A 47 -16.72 -1.19 6.55
CA GLU A 47 -15.28 -1.48 6.33
C GLU A 47 -14.56 -0.31 5.65
N ARG A 48 -15.22 0.31 4.68
CA ARG A 48 -14.72 1.54 4.05
C ARG A 48 -14.47 2.62 5.10
N GLN A 49 -15.43 2.85 6.01
CA GLN A 49 -15.28 3.85 7.07
C GLN A 49 -14.14 3.47 8.03
N LEU A 50 -14.03 2.20 8.41
CA LEU A 50 -12.93 1.72 9.26
C LEU A 50 -11.56 2.01 8.63
N LEU A 51 -11.42 1.80 7.31
CA LEU A 51 -10.16 2.13 6.63
C LEU A 51 -9.86 3.62 6.71
N ILE A 52 -10.85 4.48 6.48
CA ILE A 52 -10.69 5.94 6.56
C ILE A 52 -10.29 6.38 7.97
N ASP A 53 -10.93 5.82 8.99
CA ASP A 53 -10.65 6.15 10.39
C ASP A 53 -9.22 5.73 10.78
N LEU A 54 -8.78 4.54 10.38
CA LEU A 54 -7.41 4.06 10.61
C LEU A 54 -6.37 4.87 9.83
N ASP A 55 -6.73 5.34 8.64
CA ASP A 55 -5.84 6.15 7.82
C ASP A 55 -5.67 7.58 8.37
N ASN A 56 -6.61 8.08 9.14
CA ASN A 56 -6.52 9.42 9.74
C ASN A 56 -5.22 9.61 10.55
N ASP A 57 -4.76 8.58 11.25
CA ASP A 57 -3.51 8.61 12.01
C ASP A 57 -2.27 8.31 11.14
N LEU A 58 -2.43 7.50 10.11
CA LEU A 58 -1.33 7.07 9.26
C LEU A 58 -1.05 8.03 8.12
N SER A 59 -2.06 8.71 7.61
CA SER A 59 -1.97 9.64 6.48
C SER A 59 -1.34 9.00 5.23
N VAL A 60 -1.84 7.83 4.84
CA VAL A 60 -1.46 7.19 3.57
C VAL A 60 -2.09 7.97 2.41
N PRO A 61 -1.33 8.33 1.38
CA PRO A 61 -1.91 9.05 0.25
C PRO A 61 -2.97 8.21 -0.48
N LEU A 62 -4.24 8.55 -0.30
CA LEU A 62 -5.36 8.01 -1.07
C LEU A 62 -5.49 8.77 -2.37
N THR A 63 -5.88 8.08 -3.45
CA THR A 63 -6.10 8.70 -4.76
C THR A 63 -7.35 9.59 -4.73
N GLU A 64 -7.21 10.84 -5.09
CA GLU A 64 -8.32 11.65 -5.57
C GLU A 64 -8.58 11.23 -7.02
N ILE A 65 -9.70 10.57 -7.26
CA ILE A 65 -10.04 10.05 -8.60
C ILE A 65 -10.41 11.18 -9.55
N SER A 66 -10.08 10.97 -10.84
CA SER A 66 -10.41 11.93 -11.88
C SER A 66 -11.92 11.96 -12.17
N ALA A 67 -12.41 13.08 -12.73
CA ALA A 67 -13.80 13.23 -13.14
C ALA A 67 -14.25 12.14 -14.14
N ASP A 68 -13.35 11.69 -15.01
CA ASP A 68 -13.63 10.59 -15.93
C ASP A 68 -13.83 9.26 -15.18
N THR A 69 -13.01 9.00 -14.16
CA THR A 69 -13.13 7.82 -13.29
C THR A 69 -14.43 7.88 -12.48
N GLU A 70 -14.74 9.03 -11.90
CA GLU A 70 -16.00 9.27 -11.17
C GLU A 70 -17.22 9.02 -12.05
N THR A 71 -17.23 9.55 -13.27
CA THR A 71 -18.33 9.36 -14.24
C THR A 71 -18.53 7.87 -14.57
N LYS A 72 -17.43 7.14 -14.83
CA LYS A 72 -17.50 5.69 -15.12
C LYS A 72 -18.00 4.90 -13.92
N LEU A 73 -17.50 5.17 -12.72
CA LEU A 73 -17.95 4.51 -11.50
C LEU A 73 -19.44 4.77 -11.26
N SER A 74 -19.89 6.02 -11.41
CA SER A 74 -21.31 6.40 -11.26
C SER A 74 -22.23 5.65 -12.22
N SER A 75 -21.73 5.24 -13.39
CA SER A 75 -22.50 4.44 -14.34
C SER A 75 -22.54 2.94 -14.02
N LEU A 76 -21.63 2.46 -13.17
CA LEU A 76 -21.52 1.05 -12.76
C LEU A 76 -22.24 0.78 -11.43
N LEU A 77 -22.24 1.77 -10.54
CA LEU A 77 -22.76 1.65 -9.19
C LEU A 77 -24.29 1.72 -9.13
N ASP A 78 -24.86 1.05 -8.14
CA ASP A 78 -26.26 1.20 -7.82
C ASP A 78 -26.58 2.65 -7.39
N PRO A 79 -27.81 3.13 -7.68
CA PRO A 79 -28.21 4.48 -7.30
C PRO A 79 -28.07 4.74 -5.81
N GLY A 80 -27.37 5.86 -5.47
CA GLY A 80 -27.14 6.28 -4.09
C GLY A 80 -25.77 5.89 -3.54
N LEU A 81 -25.00 5.05 -4.22
CA LEU A 81 -23.61 4.79 -3.85
C LEU A 81 -22.69 5.91 -4.41
N PRO A 82 -21.84 6.52 -3.57
CA PRO A 82 -20.95 7.58 -4.03
C PRO A 82 -19.78 7.01 -4.83
N ALA A 83 -19.51 7.58 -6.00
CA ALA A 83 -18.33 7.26 -6.81
C ALA A 83 -17.09 7.99 -6.27
N VAL A 84 -16.47 7.45 -5.26
CA VAL A 84 -15.31 8.03 -4.55
C VAL A 84 -14.26 6.96 -4.26
N ASN A 85 -13.09 7.36 -3.80
CA ASN A 85 -12.07 6.45 -3.29
C ASN A 85 -11.76 6.78 -1.81
N PRO A 86 -11.76 5.84 -0.90
CA PRO A 86 -12.11 4.41 -1.01
C PRO A 86 -13.55 4.19 -1.47
N LEU A 87 -13.78 3.14 -2.28
CA LEU A 87 -15.08 2.86 -2.88
C LEU A 87 -15.77 1.70 -2.15
N ASP A 88 -17.02 1.91 -1.73
CA ASP A 88 -17.97 0.83 -1.45
C ASP A 88 -18.78 0.56 -2.72
N ALA A 89 -18.59 -0.61 -3.32
CA ALA A 89 -19.26 -0.98 -4.55
C ALA A 89 -20.35 -2.06 -4.35
N TRP A 90 -20.63 -2.44 -3.10
CA TRP A 90 -21.68 -3.40 -2.80
C TRP A 90 -23.03 -2.69 -2.65
N GLY A 91 -23.81 -2.76 -3.69
CA GLY A 91 -25.16 -2.19 -3.70
C GLY A 91 -26.22 -3.13 -3.13
N ALA A 92 -27.34 -3.27 -3.84
CA ALA A 92 -28.43 -4.16 -3.45
C ALA A 92 -28.08 -5.65 -3.49
N GLY A 93 -26.87 -6.00 -3.92
CA GLY A 93 -26.45 -7.36 -4.20
C GLY A 93 -27.15 -7.88 -5.47
N GLY A 94 -26.96 -9.12 -5.79
CA GLY A 94 -27.61 -9.73 -6.96
C GLY A 94 -26.60 -10.52 -7.79
N THR A 95 -27.10 -11.19 -8.82
CA THR A 95 -26.28 -12.08 -9.66
C THR A 95 -25.17 -11.35 -10.41
N ASN A 96 -25.31 -10.03 -10.61
CA ASN A 96 -24.34 -9.21 -11.33
C ASN A 96 -23.32 -8.50 -10.39
N ALA A 97 -23.49 -8.58 -9.09
CA ALA A 97 -22.59 -7.89 -8.13
C ALA A 97 -21.10 -8.22 -8.32
N PRO A 98 -20.69 -9.48 -8.58
CA PRO A 98 -19.28 -9.78 -8.82
C PRO A 98 -18.70 -9.06 -10.04
N GLU A 99 -19.46 -8.90 -11.10
CA GLU A 99 -19.01 -8.18 -12.31
C GLU A 99 -18.93 -6.67 -12.08
N VAL A 100 -19.87 -6.10 -11.34
CA VAL A 100 -19.83 -4.68 -10.93
C VAL A 100 -18.60 -4.41 -10.07
N MET A 101 -18.36 -5.24 -9.06
CA MET A 101 -17.18 -5.14 -8.19
C MET A 101 -15.87 -5.18 -9.00
N ALA A 102 -15.74 -6.15 -9.91
CA ALA A 102 -14.57 -6.28 -10.75
C ALA A 102 -14.37 -5.05 -11.65
N SER A 103 -15.44 -4.59 -12.31
CA SER A 103 -15.40 -3.43 -13.21
C SER A 103 -15.10 -2.12 -12.45
N CYS A 104 -15.61 -1.97 -11.23
CA CYS A 104 -15.29 -0.85 -10.36
C CYS A 104 -13.81 -0.86 -9.96
N PHE A 105 -13.26 -2.01 -9.58
CA PHE A 105 -11.84 -2.11 -9.23
C PHE A 105 -10.91 -1.84 -10.40
N GLU A 106 -11.25 -2.35 -11.59
CA GLU A 106 -10.53 -2.03 -12.83
C GLU A 106 -10.55 -0.53 -13.12
N THR A 107 -11.71 0.10 -13.00
CA THR A 107 -11.88 1.54 -13.23
C THR A 107 -11.04 2.36 -12.28
N LEU A 108 -11.03 2.02 -10.99
CA LEU A 108 -10.17 2.67 -9.99
C LEU A 108 -8.67 2.50 -10.32
N LEU A 109 -8.25 1.29 -10.69
CA LEU A 109 -6.85 1.01 -11.01
C LEU A 109 -6.39 1.69 -12.30
N LEU A 110 -7.28 1.94 -13.25
CA LEU A 110 -6.96 2.64 -14.50
C LEU A 110 -6.84 4.16 -14.33
N ASP A 111 -7.30 4.71 -13.21
CA ASP A 111 -7.06 6.13 -12.93
C ASP A 111 -5.57 6.44 -12.98
N GLN A 112 -5.21 7.58 -13.59
CA GLN A 112 -3.81 8.00 -13.75
C GLN A 112 -3.13 8.30 -12.43
N SER A 113 -3.90 8.70 -11.43
CA SER A 113 -3.43 8.99 -10.06
C SER A 113 -3.35 7.76 -9.17
N ALA A 114 -3.78 6.58 -9.62
CA ALA A 114 -3.65 5.34 -8.89
C ALA A 114 -2.28 4.70 -9.12
N ALA A 115 -1.57 4.36 -8.05
CA ALA A 115 -0.29 3.66 -8.10
C ALA A 115 -0.40 2.17 -7.75
N MET A 116 -1.37 1.82 -6.92
CA MET A 116 -1.64 0.47 -6.43
C MET A 116 -3.08 0.37 -5.94
N GLY A 117 -3.60 -0.84 -5.81
CA GLY A 117 -4.96 -1.05 -5.33
C GLY A 117 -5.11 -2.17 -4.32
N ALA A 118 -6.18 -2.10 -3.54
CA ALA A 118 -6.57 -3.15 -2.62
C ALA A 118 -8.07 -3.46 -2.73
N VAL A 119 -8.40 -4.74 -2.61
CA VAL A 119 -9.75 -5.20 -2.27
C VAL A 119 -9.74 -5.54 -0.79
N VAL A 120 -10.57 -4.84 -0.03
CA VAL A 120 -10.68 -5.01 1.42
C VAL A 120 -12.00 -5.72 1.72
N HIS A 121 -11.94 -6.77 2.51
CA HIS A 121 -13.08 -7.61 2.82
C HIS A 121 -12.97 -8.27 4.19
N ASP A 122 -14.09 -8.77 4.70
CA ASP A 122 -14.08 -9.68 5.83
C ASP A 122 -13.67 -11.10 5.38
N ARG A 123 -13.17 -11.90 6.33
CA ARG A 123 -12.95 -13.33 6.12
C ARG A 123 -14.12 -14.14 6.65
N GLY A 124 -14.35 -15.30 6.06
CA GLY A 124 -15.34 -16.25 6.50
C GLY A 124 -15.16 -16.72 7.95
N PRO A 125 -16.14 -17.46 8.50
CA PRO A 125 -16.13 -17.88 9.91
C PRO A 125 -14.92 -18.69 10.33
N SER A 126 -14.35 -19.46 9.39
CA SER A 126 -13.11 -20.24 9.60
C SER A 126 -11.87 -19.53 9.04
N SER A 127 -11.91 -18.20 8.93
CA SER A 127 -10.84 -17.38 8.37
C SER A 127 -10.51 -17.67 6.90
N GLU A 128 -11.42 -18.32 6.18
CA GLU A 128 -11.27 -18.59 4.75
C GLU A 128 -11.39 -17.30 3.92
N ILE A 129 -10.67 -17.27 2.81
CA ILE A 129 -10.80 -16.25 1.78
C ILE A 129 -11.99 -16.63 0.89
N TYR A 130 -12.88 -15.69 0.66
CA TYR A 130 -13.95 -15.89 -0.31
C TYR A 130 -13.38 -15.87 -1.74
N ALA A 131 -13.53 -17.00 -2.43
CA ALA A 131 -12.97 -17.18 -3.77
C ALA A 131 -13.49 -16.16 -4.79
N SER A 132 -14.64 -15.55 -4.54
CA SER A 132 -15.24 -14.50 -5.38
C SER A 132 -14.40 -13.23 -5.53
N TYR A 133 -13.49 -12.94 -4.58
CA TYR A 133 -12.63 -11.75 -4.66
C TYR A 133 -11.40 -11.96 -5.55
N ILE A 134 -11.00 -13.22 -5.78
CA ILE A 134 -9.80 -13.53 -6.56
C ILE A 134 -9.89 -12.99 -8.00
N PRO A 135 -11.00 -13.18 -8.73
CA PRO A 135 -11.14 -12.63 -10.08
C PRO A 135 -10.98 -11.10 -10.14
N TYR A 136 -11.43 -10.36 -9.13
CA TYR A 136 -11.28 -8.90 -9.10
C TYR A 136 -9.80 -8.50 -9.08
N LEU A 137 -9.01 -9.16 -8.24
CA LEU A 137 -7.57 -8.93 -8.13
C LEU A 137 -6.85 -9.32 -9.42
N GLU A 138 -7.14 -10.51 -9.96
CA GLU A 138 -6.50 -11.01 -11.19
C GLU A 138 -6.78 -10.10 -12.37
N ARG A 139 -8.04 -9.73 -12.59
CA ARG A 139 -8.45 -8.82 -13.66
C ARG A 139 -7.79 -7.45 -13.50
N GLY A 140 -7.90 -6.84 -12.32
CA GLY A 140 -7.31 -5.54 -12.04
C GLY A 140 -5.80 -5.53 -12.22
N LYS A 141 -5.09 -6.54 -11.72
CA LYS A 141 -3.64 -6.70 -11.90
C LYS A 141 -3.26 -6.86 -13.37
N ASN A 142 -3.96 -7.75 -14.09
CA ASN A 142 -3.66 -8.04 -15.49
C ASN A 142 -3.88 -6.84 -16.40
N LEU A 143 -4.91 -6.04 -16.11
CA LEU A 143 -5.23 -4.86 -16.90
C LEU A 143 -4.31 -3.68 -16.60
N SER A 144 -4.13 -3.35 -15.32
CA SER A 144 -3.39 -2.15 -14.90
C SER A 144 -1.88 -2.35 -14.82
N LYS A 145 -1.41 -3.60 -14.63
CA LYS A 145 -0.02 -3.94 -14.30
C LYS A 145 0.50 -3.26 -13.03
N LYS A 146 -0.40 -2.81 -12.17
CA LYS A 146 -0.10 -2.19 -10.88
C LYS A 146 -0.10 -3.25 -9.78
N PRO A 147 0.60 -3.03 -8.65
CA PRO A 147 0.47 -3.87 -7.46
C PRO A 147 -0.97 -3.89 -6.96
N VAL A 148 -1.48 -5.08 -6.65
CA VAL A 148 -2.80 -5.26 -6.05
C VAL A 148 -2.70 -6.20 -4.85
N PHE A 149 -3.56 -5.97 -3.86
CA PHE A 149 -3.57 -6.67 -2.58
C PHE A 149 -4.98 -7.11 -2.21
N LEU A 150 -5.08 -8.27 -1.60
CA LEU A 150 -6.28 -8.68 -0.87
C LEU A 150 -6.04 -8.40 0.62
N VAL A 151 -6.93 -7.66 1.25
CA VAL A 151 -6.76 -7.21 2.63
C VAL A 151 -7.93 -7.67 3.47
N SER A 152 -7.64 -8.36 4.56
CA SER A 152 -8.66 -8.67 5.58
C SER A 152 -8.83 -7.50 6.53
N ASN A 153 -10.06 -7.20 6.92
CA ASN A 153 -10.35 -6.17 7.92
C ASN A 153 -9.88 -6.54 9.34
N ARG A 154 -9.55 -7.82 9.60
CA ARG A 154 -9.09 -8.34 10.89
C ARG A 154 -7.64 -8.79 10.83
N GLN A 155 -6.94 -8.63 11.96
CA GLN A 155 -5.64 -9.26 12.20
C GLN A 155 -5.80 -10.70 12.71
N GLY A 156 -4.72 -11.49 12.54
CA GLY A 156 -4.64 -12.82 13.11
C GLY A 156 -5.77 -13.75 12.65
N SER A 157 -6.21 -13.60 11.41
CA SER A 157 -7.32 -14.39 10.85
C SER A 157 -6.99 -15.86 10.73
N GLY A 158 -5.80 -16.30 11.14
CA GLY A 158 -5.37 -17.67 11.14
C GLY A 158 -4.71 -18.08 9.83
N GLU A 159 -4.30 -19.34 9.80
CA GLU A 159 -3.64 -19.94 8.67
C GLU A 159 -4.63 -20.22 7.54
N SER A 160 -4.31 -19.74 6.34
CA SER A 160 -5.07 -20.05 5.14
C SER A 160 -4.11 -20.47 4.03
N ARG A 161 -4.20 -21.73 3.61
CA ARG A 161 -3.41 -22.23 2.49
C ARG A 161 -3.62 -21.44 1.23
N LEU A 162 -4.86 -21.04 0.97
CA LEU A 162 -5.19 -20.21 -0.20
C LEU A 162 -4.51 -18.83 -0.14
N ALA A 163 -4.41 -18.21 1.06
CA ALA A 163 -3.69 -16.94 1.22
C ALA A 163 -2.21 -17.07 0.85
N VAL A 164 -1.57 -18.16 1.27
CA VAL A 164 -0.17 -18.46 0.93
C VAL A 164 -0.01 -18.68 -0.56
N GLU A 165 -0.90 -19.48 -1.19
CA GLU A 165 -0.87 -19.75 -2.62
C GLU A 165 -1.07 -18.47 -3.46
N LEU A 166 -2.01 -17.61 -3.09
CA LEU A 166 -2.26 -16.33 -3.75
C LEU A 166 -1.05 -15.40 -3.62
N THR A 167 -0.48 -15.32 -2.43
CA THR A 167 0.72 -14.51 -2.17
C THR A 167 1.87 -14.96 -3.08
N HIS A 168 2.13 -16.25 -3.19
CA HIS A 168 3.16 -16.78 -4.09
C HIS A 168 2.86 -16.54 -5.57
N LYS A 169 1.60 -16.41 -5.97
CA LYS A 169 1.18 -16.00 -7.32
C LYS A 169 1.31 -14.48 -7.56
N GLY A 170 1.81 -13.74 -6.58
CA GLY A 170 1.96 -12.29 -6.65
C GLY A 170 0.64 -11.53 -6.47
N LEU A 171 -0.32 -12.14 -5.77
CA LEU A 171 -1.54 -11.54 -5.24
C LEU A 171 -1.47 -11.59 -3.72
N PRO A 172 -0.67 -10.70 -3.09
CA PRO A 172 -0.43 -10.75 -1.66
C PRO A 172 -1.71 -10.59 -0.85
N VAL A 173 -1.84 -11.43 0.17
CA VAL A 173 -2.92 -11.37 1.16
C VAL A 173 -2.36 -10.81 2.46
N ILE A 174 -2.97 -9.75 2.96
CA ILE A 174 -2.52 -9.05 4.17
C ILE A 174 -3.65 -9.08 5.19
N ASP A 175 -3.33 -9.52 6.39
CA ASP A 175 -4.25 -9.50 7.53
C ASP A 175 -4.15 -8.18 8.29
N GLY A 176 -5.27 -7.49 8.39
CA GLY A 176 -5.42 -6.23 9.09
C GLY A 176 -5.22 -4.98 8.23
N ILE A 177 -6.21 -4.10 8.26
CA ILE A 177 -6.18 -2.83 7.51
C ILE A 177 -5.00 -1.96 7.99
N ASN A 178 -4.77 -1.88 9.30
CA ASN A 178 -3.67 -1.08 9.86
C ASN A 178 -2.29 -1.54 9.35
N GLN A 179 -2.06 -2.86 9.28
CA GLN A 179 -0.81 -3.46 8.76
C GLN A 179 -0.65 -3.16 7.28
N PHE A 180 -1.74 -3.28 6.51
CA PHE A 180 -1.74 -2.94 5.09
C PHE A 180 -1.45 -1.46 4.85
N LEU A 181 -2.12 -0.55 5.57
CA LEU A 181 -1.89 0.89 5.44
C LEU A 181 -0.45 1.25 5.83
N THR A 182 0.08 0.68 6.92
CA THR A 182 1.48 0.86 7.30
C THR A 182 2.42 0.39 6.20
N GLY A 183 2.22 -0.81 5.67
CA GLY A 183 3.02 -1.34 4.56
C GLY A 183 2.93 -0.48 3.30
N THR A 184 1.75 0.03 2.96
CA THR A 184 1.53 0.95 1.84
C THR A 184 2.31 2.25 2.02
N LYS A 185 2.23 2.85 3.21
CA LYS A 185 3.01 4.05 3.55
C LYS A 185 4.51 3.79 3.36
N LYS A 186 5.01 2.64 3.85
CA LYS A 186 6.42 2.27 3.69
C LYS A 186 6.81 2.05 2.22
N MET A 187 5.94 1.47 1.40
CA MET A 187 6.18 1.34 -0.04
C MET A 187 6.27 2.71 -0.72
N PHE A 188 5.42 3.67 -0.37
CA PHE A 188 5.48 5.02 -0.91
C PHE A 188 6.70 5.78 -0.40
N GLU A 189 7.03 5.71 0.88
CA GLU A 189 8.25 6.30 1.46
C GLU A 189 9.50 5.78 0.74
N TYR A 190 9.60 4.48 0.50
CA TYR A 190 10.74 3.87 -0.19
C TYR A 190 10.79 4.26 -1.68
N ARG A 191 9.65 4.24 -2.37
CA ARG A 191 9.54 4.73 -3.75
C ARG A 191 10.08 6.15 -3.89
N ASP A 192 9.69 7.03 -2.99
CA ASP A 192 10.05 8.45 -3.06
C ASP A 192 11.50 8.67 -2.63
N PHE A 193 12.00 7.90 -1.66
CA PHE A 193 13.43 7.84 -1.35
C PHE A 193 14.26 7.42 -2.56
N GLN A 194 13.86 6.37 -3.29
CA GLN A 194 14.56 5.92 -4.50
C GLN A 194 14.64 7.00 -5.58
N LYS A 195 13.57 7.76 -5.79
CA LYS A 195 13.57 8.91 -6.72
C LYS A 195 14.58 9.98 -6.30
N LEU A 196 14.57 10.34 -5.02
CA LEU A 196 15.50 11.33 -4.47
C LEU A 196 16.96 10.86 -4.54
N TYR A 197 17.22 9.59 -4.24
CA TYR A 197 18.55 9.01 -4.29
C TYR A 197 19.12 8.98 -5.71
N LYS A 198 18.32 8.58 -6.70
CA LYS A 198 18.71 8.61 -8.12
C LYS A 198 19.03 10.03 -8.60
N ASN A 199 18.30 11.02 -8.12
CA ASN A 199 18.56 12.42 -8.47
C ASN A 199 19.83 12.96 -7.77
N ARG A 200 20.09 12.55 -6.52
CA ARG A 200 21.32 12.90 -5.81
C ARG A 200 22.58 12.30 -6.44
N SER A 201 22.52 11.09 -6.96
CA SER A 201 23.65 10.46 -7.66
C SER A 201 24.00 11.19 -8.97
N LYS A 202 23.01 11.78 -9.65
CA LYS A 202 23.23 12.66 -10.81
C LYS A 202 23.89 14.01 -10.43
N LEU A 203 23.65 14.51 -9.22
CA LEU A 203 24.26 15.74 -8.71
C LEU A 203 25.66 15.54 -8.12
N LYS A 204 26.04 14.31 -7.76
CA LYS A 204 27.40 13.98 -7.27
C LYS A 204 28.51 13.96 -8.32
N SER A 205 28.22 14.27 -9.59
CA SER A 205 29.22 14.66 -10.57
C SER A 205 29.77 16.09 -10.37
N ILE A 206 29.20 16.83 -9.43
CA ILE A 206 29.74 18.11 -8.97
C ILE A 206 30.83 17.79 -7.97
N LYS A 207 32.06 18.10 -8.34
CA LYS A 207 33.37 17.97 -7.66
C LYS A 207 33.24 17.76 -6.15
N SER A 208 33.88 16.71 -5.64
CA SER A 208 34.21 16.58 -4.21
C SER A 208 34.76 17.91 -3.69
N LEU A 209 34.00 18.58 -2.85
CA LEU A 209 34.60 19.59 -1.98
C LEU A 209 35.67 18.86 -1.16
N SER A 210 36.92 19.15 -1.45
CA SER A 210 38.04 18.74 -0.61
C SER A 210 37.79 19.39 0.74
N ILE A 211 37.25 18.63 1.68
CA ILE A 211 37.28 18.98 3.09
C ILE A 211 38.75 18.94 3.44
N GLY A 212 39.32 20.13 3.66
CA GLY A 212 40.72 20.30 3.98
C GLY A 212 41.07 19.38 5.14
N LYS A 213 42.24 18.71 5.01
CA LYS A 213 42.91 17.96 6.07
C LYS A 213 43.13 18.88 7.27
N SER A 214 42.26 18.80 8.27
CA SER A 214 42.47 19.44 9.57
C SER A 214 41.58 18.76 10.64
N PHE A 215 41.83 17.47 10.86
CA PHE A 215 41.43 16.79 12.09
C PHE A 215 42.50 15.74 12.47
N ASP A 216 43.77 16.17 12.50
CA ASP A 216 44.79 15.47 13.27
C ASP A 216 45.02 16.25 14.58
N LYS A 217 44.05 16.25 15.47
CA LYS A 217 44.28 16.43 16.88
C LYS A 217 44.34 15.06 17.51
N LYS A 218 45.56 14.59 17.81
CA LYS A 218 45.81 13.48 18.74
C LYS A 218 44.96 13.73 19.99
N ILE A 219 44.05 12.84 20.29
CA ILE A 219 43.45 12.72 21.60
C ILE A 219 44.56 12.14 22.47
N ASP A 220 45.07 12.95 23.40
CA ASP A 220 46.06 12.52 24.40
C ASP A 220 45.28 11.63 25.40
N GLU A 221 45.74 10.38 25.57
CA GLU A 221 45.09 9.35 26.40
C GLU A 221 45.15 9.66 27.91
N ARG A 222 45.43 10.89 28.32
CA ARG A 222 45.63 11.27 29.73
C ARG A 222 44.41 11.94 30.40
N ASP A 223 43.31 12.15 29.68
CA ASP A 223 42.12 12.83 30.26
C ASP A 223 40.92 11.89 30.56
N THR A 224 41.16 10.63 30.79
CA THR A 224 40.19 9.74 31.38
C THR A 224 40.70 9.31 32.76
N TYR A 225 40.20 9.96 33.79
CA TYR A 225 40.14 9.62 35.22
C TYR A 225 40.44 10.87 36.06
N ASP A 226 39.36 11.59 36.40
CA ASP A 226 39.05 12.13 37.72
C ASP A 226 37.52 12.36 37.83
#